data_b3928f1e22acffa06be622654f9595ef
#
_entry.id   b3928f1e22acffa06be622654f9595ef
#
_cell.length_a   1.000
_cell.length_b   1.000
_cell.length_c   1.000
_cell.angle_alpha   90.00
_cell.angle_beta   90.00
_cell.angle_gamma   90.00
#
_symmetry.space_group_name_H-M   'P 1'
#
loop_
_entity.id
_entity.type
_entity.pdbx_description
1 polymer ?
#
loop_
_entity_poly.entity_id
_entity_poly.type
_entity_poly.pdbx_seq_one_letter_code
_entity_poly.pdbx_strand_id
1 'polypeptide(L)'
;DTLLAIVCLESQRARCIVIGEDLGIVPPEIVSRLQKAGIFSNELFYFCKDHDGFKSPKDYKQQSLMMLANHDVPTITAWWTAEDLKLRRKLELIDSDHKLHQLLAQRQLEKQQLIELLNREGALAHPAVENTDELDFDTVILAWLSVVAKGNAQLFSVQLSDLVADKHGVNIPGTWKEFPNWQRRLPLSIQQMSQSAKVQQRMTVIKQSRQTSSHAYAANVSLSNNSKQ
;
A
#
# COMPACT_ATOMS: atom_id res chain seq x y z
N ASP A 1 -3.92 -19.21 23.48
CA ASP A 1 -3.65 -20.30 22.51
C ASP A 1 -4.93 -20.92 21.94
N THR A 2 -6.00 -21.12 22.73
CA THR A 2 -7.24 -21.75 22.27
C THR A 2 -7.91 -21.02 21.10
N LEU A 3 -8.04 -19.70 21.18
CA LEU A 3 -8.63 -18.91 20.09
C LEU A 3 -7.81 -19.02 18.79
N LEU A 4 -6.50 -18.97 18.90
CA LEU A 4 -5.60 -19.13 17.75
C LEU A 4 -5.72 -20.53 17.13
N ALA A 5 -5.82 -21.57 17.96
CA ALA A 5 -6.04 -22.94 17.49
C ALA A 5 -7.37 -23.08 16.73
N ILE A 6 -8.43 -22.43 17.19
CA ILE A 6 -9.73 -22.40 16.48
C ILE A 6 -9.59 -21.72 15.13
N VAL A 7 -8.92 -20.55 15.06
CA VAL A 7 -8.68 -19.86 13.78
C VAL A 7 -7.90 -20.74 12.80
N CYS A 8 -6.84 -21.41 13.26
CA CYS A 8 -6.06 -22.34 12.45
C CYS A 8 -6.92 -23.51 11.94
N LEU A 9 -7.73 -24.11 12.83
CA LEU A 9 -8.62 -25.23 12.47
C LEU A 9 -9.63 -24.79 11.40
N GLU A 10 -10.30 -23.66 11.59
CA GLU A 10 -11.31 -23.17 10.64
C GLU A 10 -10.67 -22.73 9.32
N SER A 11 -9.46 -22.15 9.34
CA SER A 11 -8.68 -21.86 8.12
C SER A 11 -8.45 -23.14 7.29
N GLN A 12 -8.03 -24.24 7.94
CA GLN A 12 -7.84 -25.53 7.26
C GLN A 12 -9.15 -26.10 6.72
N ARG A 13 -10.22 -26.05 7.48
CA ARG A 13 -11.55 -26.52 7.08
C ARG A 13 -12.10 -25.74 5.89
N ALA A 14 -11.97 -24.42 5.92
CA ALA A 14 -12.41 -23.52 4.87
C ALA A 14 -11.44 -23.46 3.67
N ARG A 15 -10.25 -24.05 3.79
CA ARG A 15 -9.16 -23.95 2.79
C ARG A 15 -8.86 -22.48 2.43
N CYS A 16 -8.75 -21.63 3.44
CA CYS A 16 -8.48 -20.19 3.25
C CYS A 16 -7.21 -19.76 4.00
N ILE A 17 -6.60 -18.69 3.50
CA ILE A 17 -5.52 -17.97 4.18
C ILE A 17 -6.16 -16.96 5.13
N VAL A 18 -5.62 -16.85 6.34
CA VAL A 18 -6.02 -15.82 7.31
C VAL A 18 -4.99 -14.70 7.28
N ILE A 19 -5.49 -13.48 7.16
CA ILE A 19 -4.70 -12.25 7.24
C ILE A 19 -5.15 -11.51 8.49
N GLY A 20 -4.22 -11.30 9.43
CA GLY A 20 -4.44 -10.52 10.64
C GLY A 20 -4.15 -9.05 10.38
N GLU A 21 -5.05 -8.17 10.75
CA GLU A 21 -4.79 -6.74 10.74
C GLU A 21 -3.97 -6.40 11.99
N ASP A 22 -2.67 -6.14 11.77
CA ASP A 22 -1.68 -5.83 12.80
C ASP A 22 -1.11 -4.40 12.64
N LEU A 23 -1.91 -3.50 12.10
CA LEU A 23 -1.57 -2.09 12.02
C LEU A 23 -1.68 -1.42 13.41
N GLY A 24 -0.67 -0.64 13.78
CA GLY A 24 -0.62 0.03 15.08
C GLY A 24 0.22 -0.69 16.13
N ILE A 25 -0.17 -0.57 17.41
CA ILE A 25 0.61 -1.11 18.54
C ILE A 25 0.14 -2.52 18.85
N VAL A 26 0.85 -3.53 18.34
CA VAL A 26 0.59 -4.94 18.62
C VAL A 26 1.75 -5.50 19.45
N PRO A 27 1.47 -6.19 20.60
CA PRO A 27 2.53 -6.80 21.39
C PRO A 27 3.40 -7.76 20.56
N PRO A 28 4.74 -7.69 20.67
CA PRO A 28 5.64 -8.52 19.87
C PRO A 28 5.41 -10.02 19.99
N GLU A 29 5.00 -10.49 21.18
CA GLU A 29 4.65 -11.88 21.43
C GLU A 29 3.43 -12.34 20.63
N ILE A 30 2.46 -11.46 20.38
CA ILE A 30 1.29 -11.74 19.52
C ILE A 30 1.74 -11.84 18.07
N VAL A 31 2.53 -10.89 17.58
CA VAL A 31 3.09 -10.93 16.22
C VAL A 31 3.83 -12.24 15.97
N SER A 32 4.71 -12.65 16.91
CA SER A 32 5.45 -13.92 16.81
C SER A 32 4.54 -15.15 16.77
N ARG A 33 3.47 -15.17 17.56
CA ARG A 33 2.50 -16.28 17.56
C ARG A 33 1.68 -16.36 16.28
N LEU A 34 1.22 -15.23 15.75
CA LEU A 34 0.50 -15.16 14.49
C LEU A 34 1.38 -15.67 13.34
N GLN A 35 2.63 -15.23 13.29
CA GLN A 35 3.60 -15.67 12.28
C GLN A 35 3.83 -17.20 12.35
N LYS A 36 4.04 -17.77 13.53
CA LYS A 36 4.21 -19.22 13.73
C LYS A 36 2.98 -20.02 13.34
N ALA A 37 1.79 -19.44 13.51
CA ALA A 37 0.51 -20.04 13.12
C ALA A 37 0.21 -19.94 11.61
N GLY A 38 1.09 -19.32 10.82
CA GLY A 38 0.87 -19.13 9.39
C GLY A 38 -0.13 -18.02 9.06
N ILE A 39 -0.49 -17.16 10.03
CA ILE A 39 -1.37 -16.02 9.81
C ILE A 39 -0.54 -14.87 9.26
N PHE A 40 -0.99 -14.30 8.14
CA PHE A 40 -0.30 -13.23 7.45
C PHE A 40 -0.45 -11.90 8.18
N SER A 41 0.60 -11.09 8.18
CA SER A 41 0.53 -9.68 8.58
C SER A 41 -0.19 -8.85 7.53
N ASN A 42 -0.67 -7.68 7.93
CA ASN A 42 -1.13 -6.65 7.03
C ASN A 42 -0.12 -5.50 7.00
N GLU A 43 0.52 -5.24 5.86
CA GLU A 43 1.43 -4.11 5.68
C GLU A 43 0.78 -3.05 4.80
N LEU A 44 0.90 -1.81 5.22
CA LEU A 44 0.39 -0.65 4.49
C LEU A 44 1.57 0.25 4.11
N PHE A 45 1.71 0.54 2.81
CA PHE A 45 2.87 1.27 2.27
C PHE A 45 3.16 2.57 3.03
N TYR A 46 2.14 3.35 3.37
CA TYR A 46 2.31 4.62 4.09
C TYR A 46 3.02 4.47 5.45
N PHE A 47 2.99 3.29 6.05
CA PHE A 47 3.64 2.99 7.33
C PHE A 47 4.96 2.22 7.18
N CYS A 48 5.30 1.78 5.96
CA CYS A 48 6.55 1.11 5.67
C CYS A 48 7.69 2.12 5.52
N LYS A 49 8.03 2.78 6.63
CA LYS A 49 9.07 3.79 6.73
C LYS A 49 10.08 3.45 7.82
N ASP A 50 11.27 3.99 7.69
CA ASP A 50 12.32 4.04 8.70
C ASP A 50 12.93 5.45 8.77
N HIS A 51 14.12 5.59 9.35
CA HIS A 51 14.81 6.88 9.47
C HIS A 51 15.27 7.46 8.11
N ASP A 52 15.44 6.61 7.09
CA ASP A 52 15.88 7.01 5.74
C ASP A 52 14.72 7.25 4.78
N GLY A 53 13.47 7.14 5.24
CA GLY A 53 12.26 7.33 4.44
C GLY A 53 11.51 6.03 4.16
N PHE A 54 11.01 5.81 2.93
CA PHE A 54 10.31 4.59 2.59
C PHE A 54 11.26 3.41 2.45
N LYS A 55 10.93 2.29 3.11
CA LYS A 55 11.68 1.03 3.06
C LYS A 55 11.74 0.47 1.65
N SER A 56 12.87 -0.18 1.34
CA SER A 56 12.97 -0.95 0.10
C SER A 56 11.97 -2.10 0.09
N PRO A 57 11.34 -2.42 -1.05
CA PRO A 57 10.39 -3.53 -1.17
C PRO A 57 10.94 -4.90 -0.76
N LYS A 58 12.25 -5.11 -0.85
CA LYS A 58 12.94 -6.32 -0.38
C LYS A 58 12.85 -6.52 1.14
N ASP A 59 12.63 -5.43 1.89
CA ASP A 59 12.58 -5.42 3.35
C ASP A 59 11.15 -5.59 3.91
N TYR A 60 10.14 -5.73 3.03
CA TYR A 60 8.78 -6.05 3.44
C TYR A 60 8.70 -7.44 4.05
N LYS A 61 7.81 -7.61 5.04
CA LYS A 61 7.54 -8.92 5.63
C LYS A 61 7.07 -9.89 4.54
N GLN A 62 7.71 -11.04 4.45
CA GLN A 62 7.37 -12.03 3.45
C GLN A 62 5.95 -12.59 3.66
N GLN A 63 5.65 -13.03 4.89
CA GLN A 63 4.32 -13.55 5.26
C GLN A 63 3.37 -12.38 5.54
N SER A 64 3.06 -11.61 4.50
CA SER A 64 2.18 -10.45 4.60
C SER A 64 1.34 -10.21 3.35
N LEU A 65 0.25 -9.47 3.56
CA LEU A 65 -0.48 -8.75 2.52
C LEU A 65 0.02 -7.30 2.51
N MET A 66 0.71 -6.91 1.46
CA MET A 66 1.08 -5.52 1.21
C MET A 66 -0.04 -4.80 0.47
N MET A 67 -0.42 -3.64 0.96
CA MET A 67 -1.37 -2.72 0.34
C MET A 67 -0.74 -1.34 0.14
N LEU A 68 -1.02 -0.70 -0.98
CA LEU A 68 -0.65 0.72 -1.18
C LEU A 68 -1.44 1.62 -0.24
N ALA A 69 -2.75 1.45 -0.24
CA ALA A 69 -3.70 2.15 0.62
C ALA A 69 -4.82 1.19 1.03
N ASN A 70 -5.52 1.51 2.11
CA ASN A 70 -6.75 0.87 2.52
C ASN A 70 -7.85 1.92 2.73
N HIS A 71 -9.02 1.51 3.22
CA HIS A 71 -10.16 2.41 3.41
C HIS A 71 -9.93 3.50 4.47
N ASP A 72 -8.96 3.35 5.38
CA ASP A 72 -8.70 4.28 6.50
C ASP A 72 -7.59 5.29 6.21
N VAL A 73 -6.93 5.17 5.07
CA VAL A 73 -5.90 6.12 4.61
C VAL A 73 -6.31 6.76 3.28
N PRO A 74 -5.68 7.88 2.90
CA PRO A 74 -5.96 8.50 1.61
C PRO A 74 -5.73 7.53 0.44
N THR A 75 -6.53 7.67 -0.62
CA THR A 75 -6.15 7.08 -1.90
C THR A 75 -4.80 7.64 -2.34
N ILE A 76 -4.05 6.89 -3.15
CA ILE A 76 -2.72 7.35 -3.61
C ILE A 76 -2.81 8.67 -4.39
N THR A 77 -3.90 8.90 -5.12
CA THR A 77 -4.15 10.17 -5.82
C THR A 77 -4.44 11.31 -4.84
N ALA A 78 -5.28 11.08 -3.82
CA ALA A 78 -5.55 12.10 -2.80
C ALA A 78 -4.27 12.47 -2.04
N TRP A 79 -3.46 11.46 -1.68
CA TRP A 79 -2.19 11.66 -1.01
C TRP A 79 -1.20 12.47 -1.87
N TRP A 80 -1.06 12.10 -3.16
CA TRP A 80 -0.15 12.81 -4.09
C TRP A 80 -0.56 14.27 -4.30
N THR A 81 -1.85 14.53 -4.45
CA THR A 81 -2.38 15.88 -4.69
C THR A 81 -2.66 16.67 -3.40
N ALA A 82 -2.44 16.06 -2.22
CA ALA A 82 -2.79 16.59 -0.90
C ALA A 82 -4.27 16.98 -0.74
N GLU A 83 -5.17 16.44 -1.55
CA GLU A 83 -6.61 16.68 -1.44
C GLU A 83 -7.18 16.11 -0.13
N ASP A 84 -6.59 15.03 0.39
CA ASP A 84 -6.92 14.48 1.70
C ASP A 84 -6.70 15.48 2.83
N LEU A 85 -5.60 16.23 2.82
CA LEU A 85 -5.30 17.24 3.85
C LEU A 85 -6.25 18.43 3.76
N LYS A 86 -6.55 18.89 2.54
CA LYS A 86 -7.52 19.96 2.30
C LYS A 86 -8.92 19.55 2.77
N LEU A 87 -9.34 18.31 2.47
CA LEU A 87 -10.62 17.77 2.92
C LEU A 87 -10.67 17.66 4.45
N ARG A 88 -9.63 17.14 5.09
CA ARG A 88 -9.54 17.06 6.55
C ARG A 88 -9.58 18.44 7.22
N ARG A 89 -9.00 19.47 6.60
CA ARG A 89 -9.12 20.86 7.08
C ARG A 89 -10.55 21.37 6.97
N LYS A 90 -11.23 21.09 5.83
CA LYS A 90 -12.63 21.45 5.62
C LYS A 90 -13.58 20.78 6.61
N LEU A 91 -13.26 19.58 7.04
CA LEU A 91 -14.02 18.79 8.02
C LEU A 91 -13.59 19.08 9.48
N GLU A 92 -12.79 20.12 9.71
CA GLU A 92 -12.30 20.54 11.03
C GLU A 92 -11.48 19.47 11.78
N LEU A 93 -11.01 18.43 11.07
CA LEU A 93 -10.09 17.41 11.60
C LEU A 93 -8.64 17.92 11.67
N ILE A 94 -8.35 19.03 11.03
CA ILE A 94 -7.14 19.82 11.16
C ILE A 94 -7.56 21.16 11.72
N ASP A 95 -7.08 21.50 12.90
CA ASP A 95 -7.55 22.60 13.74
C ASP A 95 -7.26 24.00 13.18
N SER A 96 -6.19 24.15 12.38
CA SER A 96 -5.74 25.46 11.92
C SER A 96 -5.08 25.42 10.54
N ASP A 97 -5.05 26.57 9.87
CA ASP A 97 -4.31 26.72 8.62
C ASP A 97 -2.80 26.61 8.84
N HIS A 98 -2.31 27.02 9.99
CA HIS A 98 -0.91 26.80 10.36
C HIS A 98 -0.58 25.31 10.38
N LYS A 99 -1.41 24.48 11.02
CA LYS A 99 -1.24 23.04 11.05
C LYS A 99 -1.35 22.42 9.65
N LEU A 100 -2.28 22.89 8.83
CA LEU A 100 -2.39 22.46 7.43
C LEU A 100 -1.10 22.75 6.66
N HIS A 101 -0.52 23.95 6.78
CA HIS A 101 0.74 24.29 6.13
C HIS A 101 1.90 23.38 6.56
N GLN A 102 2.00 23.05 7.85
CA GLN A 102 2.98 22.08 8.34
C GLN A 102 2.81 20.70 7.71
N LEU A 103 1.57 20.20 7.62
CA LEU A 103 1.27 18.89 7.02
C LEU A 103 1.52 18.89 5.50
N LEU A 104 1.25 19.99 4.81
CA LEU A 104 1.58 20.13 3.39
C LEU A 104 3.09 20.11 3.15
N ALA A 105 3.87 20.82 3.98
CA ALA A 105 5.32 20.78 3.91
C ALA A 105 5.86 19.37 4.18
N GLN A 106 5.33 18.68 5.19
CA GLN A 106 5.68 17.28 5.47
C GLN A 106 5.34 16.36 4.29
N ARG A 107 4.18 16.57 3.63
CA ARG A 107 3.78 15.82 2.44
C ARG A 107 4.76 15.99 1.28
N GLN A 108 5.31 17.19 1.08
CA GLN A 108 6.33 17.42 0.05
C GLN A 108 7.61 16.63 0.34
N LEU A 109 8.08 16.59 1.58
CA LEU A 109 9.21 15.75 1.98
C LEU A 109 8.92 14.26 1.72
N GLU A 110 7.74 13.78 2.08
CA GLU A 110 7.35 12.39 1.84
C GLU A 110 7.26 12.05 0.33
N LYS A 111 6.81 13.00 -0.51
CA LYS A 111 6.82 12.83 -1.97
C LYS A 111 8.25 12.71 -2.52
N GLN A 112 9.17 13.54 -2.02
CA GLN A 112 10.60 13.44 -2.36
C GLN A 112 11.16 12.07 -1.98
N GLN A 113 10.92 11.60 -0.75
CA GLN A 113 11.33 10.27 -0.29
C GLN A 113 10.74 9.13 -1.16
N LEU A 114 9.49 9.28 -1.60
CA LEU A 114 8.89 8.32 -2.55
C LEU A 114 9.65 8.33 -3.88
N ILE A 115 9.93 9.49 -4.46
CA ILE A 115 10.66 9.60 -5.73
C ILE A 115 12.09 9.03 -5.58
N GLU A 116 12.76 9.27 -4.47
CA GLU A 116 14.06 8.68 -4.15
C GLU A 116 13.99 7.14 -4.10
N LEU A 117 12.95 6.58 -3.45
CA LEU A 117 12.71 5.14 -3.48
C LEU A 117 12.52 4.63 -4.91
N LEU A 118 11.66 5.27 -5.71
CA LEU A 118 11.35 4.85 -7.08
C LEU A 118 12.59 4.91 -8.00
N ASN A 119 13.44 5.92 -7.83
CA ASN A 119 14.72 6.05 -8.52
C ASN A 119 15.71 4.96 -8.08
N ARG A 120 15.85 4.72 -6.77
CA ARG A 120 16.74 3.69 -6.21
C ARG A 120 16.36 2.28 -6.69
N GLU A 121 15.07 2.02 -6.86
CA GLU A 121 14.56 0.74 -7.38
C GLU A 121 14.55 0.68 -8.92
N GLY A 122 15.03 1.72 -9.60
CA GLY A 122 15.15 1.78 -11.07
C GLY A 122 13.80 1.89 -11.79
N ALA A 123 12.75 2.31 -11.11
CA ALA A 123 11.40 2.44 -11.68
C ALA A 123 11.12 3.83 -12.27
N LEU A 124 11.87 4.84 -11.87
CA LEU A 124 11.89 6.17 -12.46
C LEU A 124 13.33 6.49 -12.88
N ALA A 125 13.47 7.12 -14.04
CA ALA A 125 14.75 7.63 -14.54
C ALA A 125 14.76 9.17 -14.48
N HIS A 126 14.47 9.71 -13.30
CA HIS A 126 14.52 11.16 -13.10
C HIS A 126 15.64 11.53 -12.12
N PRO A 127 16.49 12.50 -12.45
CA PRO A 127 17.40 13.11 -11.47
C PRO A 127 16.56 13.70 -10.32
N ALA A 128 17.17 13.95 -9.18
CA ALA A 128 16.51 14.57 -8.03
C ALA A 128 15.69 15.78 -8.50
N VAL A 129 14.38 15.68 -8.44
CA VAL A 129 13.48 16.75 -8.87
C VAL A 129 13.23 17.63 -7.66
N GLU A 130 13.65 18.90 -7.73
CA GLU A 130 13.40 19.86 -6.64
C GLU A 130 11.91 20.06 -6.39
N ASN A 131 11.11 19.97 -7.45
CA ASN A 131 9.65 20.12 -7.38
C ASN A 131 8.95 18.83 -7.89
N THR A 132 8.43 18.03 -6.97
CA THR A 132 7.72 16.80 -7.29
C THR A 132 6.39 17.03 -8.03
N ASP A 133 5.84 18.25 -8.01
CA ASP A 133 4.57 18.59 -8.66
C ASP A 133 4.73 18.73 -10.19
N GLU A 134 5.97 18.81 -10.69
CA GLU A 134 6.27 18.81 -12.14
C GLU A 134 6.24 17.41 -12.76
N LEU A 135 6.25 16.37 -11.93
CA LEU A 135 6.20 15.00 -12.41
C LEU A 135 4.79 14.61 -12.87
N ASP A 136 4.72 13.97 -14.03
CA ASP A 136 3.48 13.36 -14.50
C ASP A 136 3.02 12.26 -13.53
N PHE A 137 1.86 12.44 -12.93
CA PHE A 137 1.33 11.52 -11.94
C PHE A 137 1.04 10.13 -12.52
N ASP A 138 0.65 10.02 -13.80
CA ASP A 138 0.43 8.70 -14.42
C ASP A 138 1.75 7.91 -14.50
N THR A 139 2.87 8.57 -14.74
CA THR A 139 4.21 7.96 -14.69
C THR A 139 4.58 7.54 -13.26
N VAL A 140 4.36 8.42 -12.28
CA VAL A 140 4.67 8.12 -10.87
C VAL A 140 3.84 6.95 -10.36
N ILE A 141 2.53 6.91 -10.63
CA ILE A 141 1.67 5.82 -10.14
C ILE A 141 2.08 4.45 -10.73
N LEU A 142 2.50 4.40 -12.01
CA LEU A 142 2.97 3.16 -12.61
C LEU A 142 4.27 2.68 -11.97
N ALA A 143 5.23 3.58 -11.74
CA ALA A 143 6.46 3.27 -11.03
C ALA A 143 6.19 2.80 -9.60
N TRP A 144 5.32 3.48 -8.89
CA TRP A 144 4.93 3.15 -7.50
C TRP A 144 4.30 1.77 -7.41
N LEU A 145 3.29 1.48 -8.26
CA LEU A 145 2.67 0.16 -8.37
C LEU A 145 3.69 -0.93 -8.68
N SER A 146 4.60 -0.67 -9.62
CA SER A 146 5.65 -1.62 -10.01
C SER A 146 6.56 -1.96 -8.84
N VAL A 147 7.07 -0.95 -8.14
CA VAL A 147 8.03 -1.11 -7.04
C VAL A 147 7.39 -1.87 -5.89
N VAL A 148 6.20 -1.46 -5.43
CA VAL A 148 5.56 -2.10 -4.28
C VAL A 148 5.07 -3.51 -4.61
N ALA A 149 4.51 -3.71 -5.81
CA ALA A 149 4.07 -5.04 -6.24
C ALA A 149 5.24 -6.04 -6.40
N LYS A 150 6.43 -5.58 -6.75
CA LYS A 150 7.65 -6.40 -6.86
C LYS A 150 8.21 -6.82 -5.50
N GLY A 151 7.75 -6.21 -4.41
CA GLY A 151 8.28 -6.42 -3.07
C GLY A 151 8.19 -7.86 -2.57
N ASN A 152 8.84 -8.09 -1.42
CA ASN A 152 8.99 -9.41 -0.81
C ASN A 152 7.69 -9.99 -0.23
N ALA A 153 6.65 -9.17 -0.02
CA ALA A 153 5.36 -9.62 0.49
C ALA A 153 4.70 -10.66 -0.44
N GLN A 154 4.24 -11.78 0.11
CA GLN A 154 3.65 -12.87 -0.68
C GLN A 154 2.31 -12.47 -1.32
N LEU A 155 1.54 -11.63 -0.68
CA LEU A 155 0.28 -11.11 -1.20
C LEU A 155 0.38 -9.61 -1.45
N PHE A 156 -0.28 -9.16 -2.51
CA PHE A 156 -0.38 -7.75 -2.85
C PHE A 156 -1.83 -7.39 -3.20
N SER A 157 -2.32 -6.30 -2.66
CA SER A 157 -3.65 -5.79 -2.93
C SER A 157 -3.59 -4.31 -3.32
N VAL A 158 -4.49 -3.91 -4.21
CA VAL A 158 -4.69 -2.52 -4.62
C VAL A 158 -6.19 -2.21 -4.62
N GLN A 159 -6.55 -1.02 -4.14
CA GLN A 159 -7.94 -0.58 -4.17
C GLN A 159 -8.38 -0.23 -5.59
N LEU A 160 -9.64 -0.49 -5.92
CA LEU A 160 -10.22 -0.06 -7.20
C LEU A 160 -10.19 1.47 -7.36
N SER A 161 -10.35 2.22 -6.26
CA SER A 161 -10.19 3.68 -6.25
C SER A 161 -8.81 4.13 -6.73
N ASP A 162 -7.74 3.43 -6.34
CA ASP A 162 -6.38 3.72 -6.77
C ASP A 162 -6.16 3.36 -8.25
N LEU A 163 -6.78 2.26 -8.71
CA LEU A 163 -6.71 1.87 -10.13
C LEU A 163 -7.38 2.90 -11.06
N VAL A 164 -8.40 3.61 -10.60
CA VAL A 164 -9.07 4.66 -11.38
C VAL A 164 -8.56 6.07 -11.07
N ALA A 165 -7.54 6.20 -10.23
CA ALA A 165 -6.99 7.47 -9.75
C ALA A 165 -8.04 8.38 -9.08
N ASP A 166 -8.93 7.80 -8.30
CA ASP A 166 -9.92 8.56 -7.54
C ASP A 166 -9.25 9.34 -6.40
N LYS A 167 -9.64 10.59 -6.23
CA LYS A 167 -9.13 11.48 -5.16
C LYS A 167 -9.88 11.34 -3.85
N HIS A 168 -10.95 10.56 -3.81
CA HIS A 168 -11.84 10.54 -2.67
C HIS A 168 -11.82 9.17 -2.02
N GLY A 169 -11.50 9.13 -0.73
CA GLY A 169 -11.63 7.93 0.09
C GLY A 169 -13.10 7.55 0.32
N VAL A 170 -13.33 6.27 0.60
CA VAL A 170 -14.66 5.78 0.97
C VAL A 170 -14.96 6.06 2.43
N ASN A 171 -13.92 6.21 3.25
CA ASN A 171 -13.99 6.44 4.68
C ASN A 171 -12.99 7.53 5.10
N ILE A 172 -13.36 8.34 6.07
CA ILE A 172 -12.48 9.31 6.72
C ILE A 172 -12.54 9.06 8.22
N PRO A 173 -11.53 8.41 8.79
CA PRO A 173 -11.46 8.16 10.22
C PRO A 173 -11.62 9.43 11.04
N GLY A 174 -12.42 9.35 12.12
CA GLY A 174 -12.76 10.47 12.97
C GLY A 174 -14.00 11.26 12.53
N THR A 175 -14.69 10.82 11.48
CA THR A 175 -15.96 11.41 11.03
C THR A 175 -17.12 10.41 11.15
N TRP A 176 -18.33 10.94 11.32
CA TRP A 176 -19.56 10.17 11.33
C TRP A 176 -20.63 10.80 10.44
N LYS A 177 -21.18 11.98 10.86
CA LYS A 177 -22.22 12.71 10.09
C LYS A 177 -21.60 13.75 9.15
N GLU A 178 -20.41 14.17 9.44
CA GLU A 178 -19.67 15.23 8.73
C GLU A 178 -19.26 14.80 7.34
N PHE A 179 -19.09 13.48 7.14
CA PHE A 179 -18.73 12.88 5.86
C PHE A 179 -19.55 11.62 5.60
N PRO A 180 -20.09 11.39 4.38
CA PRO A 180 -20.91 10.23 4.04
C PRO A 180 -20.05 8.97 3.85
N ASN A 181 -19.44 8.47 4.95
CA ASN A 181 -18.62 7.27 4.93
C ASN A 181 -19.38 6.07 4.36
N TRP A 182 -18.73 5.27 3.54
CA TRP A 182 -19.25 4.02 2.93
C TRP A 182 -20.44 4.18 1.99
N GLN A 183 -20.81 5.41 1.62
CA GLN A 183 -21.96 5.69 0.75
C GLN A 183 -21.55 6.09 -0.68
N ARG A 184 -20.25 6.27 -0.89
CA ARG A 184 -19.72 6.75 -2.16
C ARG A 184 -19.59 5.61 -3.17
N ARG A 185 -20.01 5.86 -4.41
CA ARG A 185 -19.74 4.98 -5.55
C ARG A 185 -18.46 5.41 -6.25
N LEU A 186 -17.74 4.45 -6.82
CA LEU A 186 -16.61 4.72 -7.69
C LEU A 186 -17.06 5.48 -8.95
N PRO A 187 -16.18 6.31 -9.54
CA PRO A 187 -16.53 7.10 -10.73
C PRO A 187 -16.76 6.25 -11.99
N LEU A 188 -16.26 5.03 -12.01
CA LEU A 188 -16.41 4.07 -13.12
C LEU A 188 -17.09 2.80 -12.62
N SER A 189 -17.97 2.21 -13.44
CA SER A 189 -18.46 0.86 -13.24
C SER A 189 -17.35 -0.17 -13.51
N ILE A 190 -17.50 -1.40 -13.02
CA ILE A 190 -16.54 -2.50 -13.29
C ILE A 190 -16.34 -2.70 -14.79
N GLN A 191 -17.40 -2.62 -15.58
CA GLN A 191 -17.31 -2.73 -17.03
C GLN A 191 -16.48 -1.60 -17.65
N GLN A 192 -16.69 -0.35 -17.23
CA GLN A 192 -15.89 0.78 -17.68
C GLN A 192 -14.43 0.66 -17.26
N MET A 193 -14.16 0.18 -16.02
CA MET A 193 -12.80 -0.10 -15.55
C MET A 193 -12.10 -1.13 -16.44
N SER A 194 -12.79 -2.23 -16.79
CA SER A 194 -12.23 -3.27 -17.65
C SER A 194 -11.89 -2.80 -19.07
N GLN A 195 -12.52 -1.73 -19.53
CA GLN A 195 -12.28 -1.10 -20.83
C GLN A 195 -11.32 0.08 -20.78
N SER A 196 -10.97 0.55 -19.58
CA SER A 196 -10.08 1.71 -19.39
C SER A 196 -8.63 1.34 -19.68
N ALA A 197 -8.01 1.98 -20.68
CA ALA A 197 -6.60 1.76 -21.01
C ALA A 197 -5.67 2.03 -19.81
N LYS A 198 -5.95 3.07 -19.00
CA LYS A 198 -5.17 3.39 -17.80
C LYS A 198 -5.28 2.31 -16.72
N VAL A 199 -6.48 1.77 -16.49
CA VAL A 199 -6.67 0.66 -15.55
C VAL A 199 -5.96 -0.61 -16.03
N GLN A 200 -6.10 -0.95 -17.31
CA GLN A 200 -5.41 -2.10 -17.91
C GLN A 200 -3.89 -1.96 -17.82
N GLN A 201 -3.35 -0.77 -18.08
CA GLN A 201 -1.91 -0.50 -17.95
C GLN A 201 -1.43 -0.71 -16.51
N ARG A 202 -2.13 -0.18 -15.50
CA ARG A 202 -1.82 -0.37 -14.08
C ARG A 202 -1.86 -1.83 -13.67
N MET A 203 -2.90 -2.56 -14.07
CA MET A 203 -3.02 -3.99 -13.82
C MET A 203 -1.91 -4.81 -14.50
N THR A 204 -1.52 -4.42 -15.72
CA THR A 204 -0.41 -5.07 -16.45
C THR A 204 0.91 -4.89 -15.71
N VAL A 205 1.22 -3.69 -15.26
CA VAL A 205 2.42 -3.39 -14.46
C VAL A 205 2.45 -4.24 -13.18
N ILE A 206 1.35 -4.30 -12.44
CA ILE A 206 1.23 -5.12 -11.23
C ILE A 206 1.50 -6.60 -11.55
N LYS A 207 0.84 -7.14 -12.58
CA LYS A 207 0.99 -8.55 -13.00
C LYS A 207 2.44 -8.87 -13.37
N GLN A 208 3.09 -8.05 -14.18
CA GLN A 208 4.48 -8.25 -14.59
C GLN A 208 5.44 -8.18 -13.40
N SER A 209 5.26 -7.22 -12.51
CA SER A 209 6.07 -7.07 -11.31
C SER A 209 5.95 -8.27 -10.36
N ARG A 210 4.74 -8.82 -10.19
CA ARG A 210 4.51 -10.03 -9.37
C ARG A 210 5.11 -11.29 -10.00
N GLN A 211 5.10 -11.43 -11.32
CA GLN A 211 5.75 -12.56 -12.00
C GLN A 211 7.26 -12.57 -11.79
N THR A 212 7.91 -11.41 -11.86
CA THR A 212 9.34 -11.27 -11.61
C THR A 212 9.70 -11.69 -10.18
N SER A 213 8.92 -11.27 -9.18
CA SER A 213 9.11 -11.66 -7.78
C SER A 213 8.98 -13.16 -7.54
N SER A 214 8.00 -13.81 -8.18
CA SER A 214 7.76 -15.24 -8.04
C SER A 214 8.92 -16.08 -8.57
N HIS A 215 9.54 -15.67 -9.67
CA HIS A 215 10.72 -16.36 -10.24
C HIS A 215 11.96 -16.19 -9.34
N ALA A 216 12.19 -15.02 -8.78
CA ALA A 216 13.29 -14.78 -7.85
C ALA A 216 13.13 -15.62 -6.56
N TYR A 217 11.91 -15.77 -6.06
CA TYR A 217 11.62 -16.60 -4.89
C TYR A 217 11.87 -18.10 -5.17
N ALA A 218 11.39 -18.63 -6.29
CA ALA A 218 11.60 -20.02 -6.67
C ALA A 218 13.09 -20.36 -6.84
N ALA A 219 13.88 -19.45 -7.43
CA ALA A 219 15.33 -19.61 -7.58
C ALA A 219 16.04 -19.67 -6.21
N ASN A 220 15.68 -18.80 -5.26
CA ASN A 220 16.27 -18.77 -3.91
C ASN A 220 15.92 -20.03 -3.09
N VAL A 221 14.71 -20.56 -3.20
CA VAL A 221 14.30 -21.80 -2.53
C VAL A 221 15.07 -23.01 -3.08
N SER A 222 15.32 -23.08 -4.38
CA SER A 222 16.09 -24.14 -5.00
C SER A 222 17.56 -24.13 -4.57
N LEU A 223 18.17 -22.94 -4.43
CA LEU A 223 19.55 -22.79 -3.95
C LEU A 223 19.71 -23.16 -2.48
N SER A 224 18.73 -22.83 -1.64
CA SER A 224 18.77 -23.16 -0.20
C SER A 224 18.60 -24.65 0.09
N ASN A 225 17.92 -25.40 -0.78
CA ASN A 225 17.76 -26.85 -0.67
C ASN A 225 19.01 -27.60 -1.13
N ASN A 226 19.77 -27.07 -2.11
CA ASN A 226 21.02 -27.68 -2.58
C ASN A 226 22.20 -27.46 -1.62
N SER A 227 22.12 -26.50 -0.70
CA SER A 227 23.19 -26.23 0.29
C SER A 227 23.05 -27.06 1.59
N LYS A 228 22.02 -27.91 1.69
CA LYS A 228 21.75 -28.80 2.84
C LYS A 228 22.00 -30.30 2.54
N GLN A 229 22.53 -30.62 1.36
CA GLN A 229 23.08 -31.92 1.04
C GLN A 229 24.63 -31.86 1.11
#